data_ffdef514e8fc3f47883f67c0e9cc5055
#
_entry.id   ffdef514e8fc3f47883f67c0e9cc5055
#
_cell.length_a   1.000
_cell.length_b   1.000
_cell.length_c   1.000
_cell.angle_alpha   90.00
_cell.angle_beta   90.00
_cell.angle_gamma   90.00
#
_symmetry.space_group_name_H-M   'P 1'
#
loop_
_entity.id
_entity.type
_entity.pdbx_description
1 polymer ?
#
loop_
_entity_poly.entity_id
_entity_poly.type
_entity_poly.pdbx_seq_one_letter_code
_entity_poly.pdbx_strand_id
1 'polypeptide(L)'
;LINFFRSIYPKPLTGEEIDDLLRFSLEQKKQLASKLSGGQKRLLSFVLTLIGRPNLLFLDEPTAGMDTSTRQRFWEIVGHLKEEGVTIVYSSHYIEEVEHTADRILVLHQGHLLRDTTPLAMRSEEVEKHFTLPLRYQALVAEMEGVGQVVIKPDALQVVTGDANRLWTRLQEEGCSIQEIEVSNRSLLDSIFENTKEVGREDETHESSQRG
;
A
#
# COMPACT_ATOMS: atom_id res chain seq x y z
N LEU A 1 -8.83 25.36 -19.26
CA LEU A 1 -7.82 24.98 -18.27
C LEU A 1 -6.66 24.25 -18.95
N ILE A 2 -6.86 23.10 -19.60
CA ILE A 2 -5.82 22.31 -20.29
C ILE A 2 -5.03 23.15 -21.27
N ASN A 3 -5.67 23.91 -22.17
CA ASN A 3 -4.99 24.77 -23.15
C ASN A 3 -4.12 25.85 -22.49
N PHE A 4 -4.53 26.37 -21.34
CA PHE A 4 -3.72 27.30 -20.56
C PHE A 4 -2.43 26.63 -20.09
N PHE A 5 -2.51 25.45 -19.46
CA PHE A 5 -1.32 24.74 -19.02
C PHE A 5 -0.41 24.35 -20.19
N ARG A 6 -0.98 23.92 -21.32
CA ARG A 6 -0.20 23.61 -22.53
C ARG A 6 0.56 24.82 -23.08
N SER A 7 0.01 26.03 -22.96
CA SER A 7 0.68 27.23 -23.46
C SER A 7 1.90 27.67 -22.63
N ILE A 8 2.05 27.14 -21.41
CA ILE A 8 3.15 27.49 -20.50
C ILE A 8 4.44 26.73 -20.85
N TYR A 9 4.31 25.51 -21.38
CA TYR A 9 5.46 24.63 -21.60
C TYR A 9 5.92 24.63 -23.06
N PRO A 10 7.24 24.56 -23.33
CA PRO A 10 7.75 24.56 -24.70
C PRO A 10 7.45 23.26 -25.47
N LYS A 11 7.33 22.13 -24.78
CA LYS A 11 7.01 20.81 -25.34
C LYS A 11 5.91 20.10 -24.54
N PRO A 12 4.69 20.65 -24.55
CA PRO A 12 3.62 20.08 -23.75
C PRO A 12 3.10 18.77 -24.33
N LEU A 13 2.41 17.99 -23.51
CA LEU A 13 1.58 16.89 -24.00
C LEU A 13 0.59 17.41 -25.05
N THR A 14 0.33 16.60 -26.07
CA THR A 14 -0.69 16.84 -27.08
C THR A 14 -2.09 16.72 -26.50
N GLY A 15 -3.11 17.20 -27.22
CA GLY A 15 -4.50 17.01 -26.80
C GLY A 15 -4.90 15.53 -26.77
N GLU A 16 -4.39 14.73 -27.70
CA GLU A 16 -4.63 13.29 -27.79
C GLU A 16 -4.01 12.55 -26.60
N GLU A 17 -2.74 12.83 -26.28
CA GLU A 17 -2.07 12.24 -25.11
C GLU A 17 -2.84 12.56 -23.81
N ILE A 18 -3.31 13.79 -23.64
CA ILE A 18 -4.09 14.19 -22.46
C ILE A 18 -5.45 13.47 -22.43
N ASP A 19 -6.10 13.33 -23.58
CA ASP A 19 -7.37 12.63 -23.71
C ASP A 19 -7.21 11.14 -23.37
N ASP A 20 -6.13 10.52 -23.81
CA ASP A 20 -5.77 9.15 -23.49
C ASP A 20 -5.49 8.96 -21.99
N LEU A 21 -4.82 9.91 -21.37
CA LEU A 21 -4.56 9.88 -19.92
C LEU A 21 -5.86 10.02 -19.11
N LEU A 22 -6.73 10.96 -19.47
CA LEU A 22 -7.95 11.23 -18.72
C LEU A 22 -9.07 10.21 -18.97
N ARG A 23 -9.20 9.72 -20.21
CA ARG A 23 -10.31 8.87 -20.68
C ARG A 23 -11.70 9.42 -20.33
N PHE A 24 -11.84 10.75 -20.30
CA PHE A 24 -13.10 11.40 -20.01
C PHE A 24 -14.07 11.26 -21.18
N SER A 25 -15.35 11.05 -20.87
CA SER A 25 -16.42 11.06 -21.87
C SER A 25 -16.54 12.43 -22.53
N LEU A 26 -17.21 12.50 -23.70
CA LEU A 26 -17.47 13.77 -24.38
C LEU A 26 -18.27 14.74 -23.52
N GLU A 27 -19.13 14.24 -22.65
CA GLU A 27 -19.89 15.06 -21.69
C GLU A 27 -18.98 15.64 -20.61
N GLN A 28 -18.11 14.82 -20.03
CA GLN A 28 -17.15 15.24 -19.02
C GLN A 28 -16.17 16.28 -19.55
N LYS A 29 -15.70 16.14 -20.79
CA LYS A 29 -14.81 17.12 -21.45
C LYS A 29 -15.47 18.49 -21.67
N LYS A 30 -16.79 18.52 -21.84
CA LYS A 30 -17.57 19.76 -22.02
C LYS A 30 -17.98 20.42 -20.72
N GLN A 31 -17.90 19.73 -19.61
CA GLN A 31 -18.27 20.26 -18.29
C GLN A 31 -17.24 21.26 -17.75
N LEU A 32 -17.71 22.15 -16.90
CA LEU A 32 -16.82 22.93 -16.04
C LEU A 32 -16.11 21.98 -15.06
N ALA A 33 -14.84 22.20 -14.79
CA ALA A 33 -14.07 21.39 -13.83
C ALA A 33 -14.74 21.30 -12.44
N SER A 34 -15.50 22.35 -12.05
CA SER A 34 -16.29 22.36 -10.81
C SER A 34 -17.38 21.29 -10.75
N LYS A 35 -17.87 20.80 -11.90
CA LYS A 35 -18.94 19.80 -12.02
C LYS A 35 -18.42 18.36 -12.05
N LEU A 36 -17.12 18.16 -12.21
CA LEU A 36 -16.49 16.83 -12.12
C LEU A 36 -16.61 16.26 -10.70
N SER A 37 -16.61 14.93 -10.56
CA SER A 37 -16.53 14.26 -9.27
C SER A 37 -15.21 14.61 -8.55
N GLY A 38 -15.12 14.32 -7.26
CA GLY A 38 -13.89 14.53 -6.48
C GLY A 38 -12.71 13.78 -7.09
N GLY A 39 -12.88 12.48 -7.40
CA GLY A 39 -11.87 11.66 -8.04
C GLY A 39 -11.46 12.17 -9.42
N GLN A 40 -12.44 12.56 -10.27
CA GLN A 40 -12.17 13.13 -11.58
C GLN A 40 -11.38 14.44 -11.50
N LYS A 41 -11.69 15.30 -10.52
CA LYS A 41 -10.92 16.53 -10.27
C LYS A 41 -9.48 16.22 -9.91
N ARG A 42 -9.25 15.23 -9.04
CA ARG A 42 -7.91 14.80 -8.65
C ARG A 42 -7.14 14.23 -9.83
N LEU A 43 -7.77 13.35 -10.62
CA LEU A 43 -7.16 12.80 -11.83
C LEU A 43 -6.82 13.92 -12.82
N LEU A 44 -7.72 14.88 -13.04
CA LEU A 44 -7.45 16.03 -13.88
C LEU A 44 -6.26 16.86 -13.34
N SER A 45 -6.23 17.14 -12.04
CA SER A 45 -5.12 17.86 -11.41
C SER A 45 -3.80 17.13 -11.61
N PHE A 46 -3.78 15.82 -11.44
CA PHE A 46 -2.60 15.00 -11.68
C PHE A 46 -2.14 15.10 -13.15
N VAL A 47 -3.05 14.89 -14.11
CA VAL A 47 -2.71 14.99 -15.54
C VAL A 47 -2.23 16.39 -15.94
N LEU A 48 -2.73 17.46 -15.29
CA LEU A 48 -2.20 18.81 -15.50
C LEU A 48 -0.73 18.95 -15.11
N THR A 49 -0.26 18.24 -14.08
CA THR A 49 1.15 18.23 -13.69
C THR A 49 2.04 17.52 -14.71
N LEU A 50 1.47 16.60 -15.49
CA LEU A 50 2.20 15.84 -16.51
C LEU A 50 2.39 16.61 -17.82
N ILE A 51 1.65 17.70 -18.05
CA ILE A 51 1.63 18.43 -19.33
C ILE A 51 3.04 18.87 -19.73
N GLY A 52 3.88 19.25 -18.77
CA GLY A 52 5.27 19.68 -19.02
C GLY A 52 6.27 18.54 -19.18
N ARG A 53 5.86 17.29 -19.18
CA ARG A 53 6.72 16.10 -19.25
C ARG A 53 7.80 16.10 -18.15
N PRO A 54 7.43 16.12 -16.87
CA PRO A 54 8.40 16.15 -15.77
C PRO A 54 9.16 14.82 -15.66
N ASN A 55 10.43 14.90 -15.25
CA ASN A 55 11.23 13.72 -14.91
C ASN A 55 11.11 13.33 -13.43
N LEU A 56 10.53 14.21 -12.61
CA LEU A 56 10.34 14.01 -11.16
C LEU A 56 8.98 14.56 -10.74
N LEU A 57 8.24 13.75 -9.99
CA LEU A 57 6.94 14.10 -9.42
C LEU A 57 6.94 13.91 -7.91
N PHE A 58 6.35 14.88 -7.20
CA PHE A 58 6.01 14.77 -5.79
C PHE A 58 4.49 14.80 -5.65
N LEU A 59 3.93 13.77 -5.04
CA LEU A 59 2.48 13.61 -4.91
C LEU A 59 2.12 13.36 -3.44
N ASP A 60 1.26 14.18 -2.90
CA ASP A 60 0.79 14.04 -1.53
C ASP A 60 -0.61 13.43 -1.53
N GLU A 61 -0.75 12.23 -0.94
CA GLU A 61 -2.00 11.47 -0.87
C GLU A 61 -2.78 11.46 -2.20
N PRO A 62 -2.17 11.06 -3.33
CA PRO A 62 -2.73 11.32 -4.66
C PRO A 62 -4.06 10.62 -4.92
N THR A 63 -4.32 9.48 -4.30
CA THR A 63 -5.52 8.64 -4.52
C THR A 63 -6.63 8.87 -3.50
N ALA A 64 -6.40 9.72 -2.49
CA ALA A 64 -7.39 9.99 -1.46
C ALA A 64 -8.70 10.52 -2.04
N GLY A 65 -9.84 9.87 -1.70
CA GLY A 65 -11.17 10.25 -2.19
C GLY A 65 -11.45 9.91 -3.66
N MET A 66 -10.59 9.12 -4.32
CA MET A 66 -10.88 8.54 -5.62
C MET A 66 -11.78 7.29 -5.46
N ASP A 67 -12.72 7.12 -6.38
CA ASP A 67 -13.42 5.85 -6.57
C ASP A 67 -12.47 4.80 -7.19
N THR A 68 -12.86 3.53 -7.12
CA THR A 68 -12.02 2.41 -7.57
C THR A 68 -11.56 2.55 -9.02
N SER A 69 -12.43 2.98 -9.93
CA SER A 69 -12.10 3.09 -11.35
C SER A 69 -11.13 4.23 -11.63
N THR A 70 -11.33 5.37 -10.99
CA THR A 70 -10.43 6.51 -11.10
C THR A 70 -9.05 6.22 -10.48
N ARG A 71 -9.03 5.51 -9.35
CA ARG A 71 -7.79 5.07 -8.67
C ARG A 71 -7.01 4.09 -9.54
N GLN A 72 -7.68 3.11 -10.13
CA GLN A 72 -7.05 2.18 -11.06
C GLN A 72 -6.41 2.94 -12.24
N ARG A 73 -7.14 3.90 -12.82
CA ARG A 73 -6.63 4.72 -13.92
C ARG A 73 -5.41 5.53 -13.51
N PHE A 74 -5.41 6.11 -12.32
CA PHE A 74 -4.26 6.83 -11.77
C PHE A 74 -3.01 5.92 -11.72
N TRP A 75 -3.13 4.71 -11.19
CA TRP A 75 -2.01 3.77 -11.08
C TRP A 75 -1.56 3.22 -12.43
N GLU A 76 -2.45 3.05 -13.42
CA GLU A 76 -2.07 2.75 -14.80
C GLU A 76 -1.15 3.84 -15.37
N ILE A 77 -1.49 5.11 -15.17
CA ILE A 77 -0.67 6.23 -15.62
C ILE A 77 0.69 6.24 -14.91
N VAL A 78 0.71 6.06 -13.60
CA VAL A 78 1.94 5.98 -12.81
C VAL A 78 2.83 4.84 -13.31
N GLY A 79 2.27 3.67 -13.62
CA GLY A 79 3.00 2.54 -14.20
C GLY A 79 3.71 2.91 -15.50
N HIS A 80 3.01 3.54 -16.45
CA HIS A 80 3.62 4.00 -17.71
C HIS A 80 4.71 5.05 -17.50
N LEU A 81 4.50 6.00 -16.60
CA LEU A 81 5.53 7.00 -16.28
C LEU A 81 6.80 6.37 -15.70
N LYS A 82 6.66 5.33 -14.87
CA LYS A 82 7.80 4.56 -14.34
C LYS A 82 8.55 3.85 -15.46
N GLU A 83 7.84 3.22 -16.42
CA GLU A 83 8.44 2.58 -17.61
C GLU A 83 9.20 3.59 -18.47
N GLU A 84 8.74 4.84 -18.54
CA GLU A 84 9.41 5.96 -19.21
C GLU A 84 10.58 6.54 -18.40
N GLY A 85 10.84 6.03 -17.18
CA GLY A 85 11.96 6.46 -16.34
C GLY A 85 11.67 7.70 -15.48
N VAL A 86 10.42 8.09 -15.32
CA VAL A 86 10.03 9.20 -14.42
C VAL A 86 10.19 8.77 -12.97
N THR A 87 10.85 9.58 -12.17
CA THR A 87 10.93 9.37 -10.72
C THR A 87 9.68 9.92 -10.03
N ILE A 88 9.01 9.09 -9.23
CA ILE A 88 7.78 9.47 -8.55
C ILE A 88 7.96 9.23 -7.05
N VAL A 89 7.80 10.28 -6.26
CA VAL A 89 7.77 10.24 -4.80
C VAL A 89 6.35 10.58 -4.36
N TYR A 90 5.72 9.69 -3.64
CA TYR A 90 4.37 9.93 -3.14
C TYR A 90 4.20 9.54 -1.68
N SER A 91 3.35 10.26 -0.96
CA SER A 91 2.86 9.85 0.35
C SER A 91 1.57 9.06 0.19
N SER A 92 1.33 8.10 1.06
CA SER A 92 0.04 7.40 1.17
C SER A 92 -0.15 6.81 2.56
N HIS A 93 -1.39 6.79 3.02
CA HIS A 93 -1.82 6.01 4.18
C HIS A 93 -2.49 4.68 3.76
N TYR A 94 -2.64 4.43 2.46
CA TYR A 94 -3.13 3.16 1.91
C TYR A 94 -1.96 2.20 1.68
N ILE A 95 -1.61 1.44 2.71
CA ILE A 95 -0.43 0.58 2.69
C ILE A 95 -0.50 -0.49 1.60
N GLU A 96 -1.69 -1.05 1.35
CA GLU A 96 -1.90 -2.00 0.25
C GLU A 96 -1.50 -1.42 -1.12
N GLU A 97 -1.78 -0.12 -1.36
CA GLU A 97 -1.33 0.54 -2.59
C GLU A 97 0.20 0.61 -2.65
N VAL A 98 0.84 0.99 -1.54
CA VAL A 98 2.30 1.08 -1.45
C VAL A 98 2.96 -0.27 -1.71
N GLU A 99 2.41 -1.35 -1.14
CA GLU A 99 2.90 -2.71 -1.34
C GLU A 99 2.93 -3.14 -2.82
N HIS A 100 1.96 -2.68 -3.60
CA HIS A 100 1.79 -3.10 -4.99
C HIS A 100 2.43 -2.14 -6.01
N THR A 101 2.64 -0.88 -5.64
CA THR A 101 3.02 0.15 -6.61
C THR A 101 4.42 0.73 -6.38
N ALA A 102 4.93 0.71 -5.14
CA ALA A 102 6.23 1.27 -4.81
C ALA A 102 7.38 0.30 -5.14
N ASP A 103 8.50 0.85 -5.60
CA ASP A 103 9.75 0.11 -5.74
C ASP A 103 10.61 0.24 -4.47
N ARG A 104 10.42 1.33 -3.72
CA ARG A 104 11.15 1.65 -2.49
C ARG A 104 10.22 2.33 -1.49
N ILE A 105 10.34 1.99 -0.24
CA ILE A 105 9.51 2.49 0.86
C ILE A 105 10.40 3.22 1.85
N LEU A 106 10.05 4.47 2.16
CA LEU A 106 10.67 5.26 3.20
C LEU A 106 9.65 5.46 4.33
N VAL A 107 9.93 4.91 5.50
CA VAL A 107 9.08 5.08 6.68
C VAL A 107 9.61 6.23 7.52
N LEU A 108 8.79 7.26 7.65
CA LEU A 108 9.11 8.46 8.41
C LEU A 108 8.25 8.55 9.67
N HIS A 109 8.86 8.86 10.81
CA HIS A 109 8.16 9.10 12.07
C HIS A 109 8.84 10.24 12.83
N GLN A 110 8.06 11.22 13.28
CA GLN A 110 8.56 12.39 14.04
C GLN A 110 9.78 13.09 13.40
N GLY A 111 9.85 13.14 12.08
CA GLY A 111 10.96 13.74 11.33
C GLY A 111 12.20 12.87 11.15
N HIS A 112 12.19 11.65 11.66
CA HIS A 112 13.26 10.67 11.49
C HIS A 112 12.92 9.62 10.43
N LEU A 113 13.92 9.20 9.66
CA LEU A 113 13.80 8.08 8.74
C LEU A 113 14.00 6.79 9.54
N LEU A 114 12.92 6.05 9.77
CA LEU A 114 12.97 4.78 10.52
C LEU A 114 13.40 3.62 9.64
N ARG A 115 12.93 3.59 8.38
CA ARG A 115 13.26 2.53 7.43
C ARG A 115 13.42 3.05 6.02
N ASP A 116 14.29 2.38 5.28
CA ASP A 116 14.54 2.53 3.86
C ASP A 116 14.63 1.13 3.28
N THR A 117 13.61 0.68 2.58
CA THR A 117 13.45 -0.73 2.20
C THR A 117 12.65 -0.88 0.90
N THR A 118 12.45 -2.11 0.47
CA THR A 118 11.53 -2.44 -0.63
C THR A 118 10.33 -3.23 -0.10
N PRO A 119 9.18 -3.24 -0.83
CA PRO A 119 8.04 -4.06 -0.42
C PRO A 119 8.39 -5.54 -0.25
N LEU A 120 9.26 -6.07 -1.12
CA LEU A 120 9.71 -7.46 -1.06
C LEU A 120 10.57 -7.73 0.20
N ALA A 121 11.57 -6.88 0.46
CA ALA A 121 12.43 -7.01 1.63
C ALA A 121 11.60 -6.94 2.92
N MET A 122 10.70 -5.98 3.01
CA MET A 122 9.83 -5.79 4.15
C MET A 122 8.93 -7.00 4.42
N ARG A 123 8.38 -7.62 3.37
CA ARG A 123 7.62 -8.87 3.49
C ARG A 123 8.47 -10.10 3.86
N SER A 124 9.74 -10.13 3.46
CA SER A 124 10.64 -11.25 3.75
C SER A 124 11.25 -11.21 5.16
N GLU A 125 11.28 -10.05 5.80
CA GLU A 125 11.70 -9.88 7.20
C GLU A 125 10.67 -10.45 8.18
N GLU A 126 9.44 -10.68 7.72
CA GLU A 126 8.36 -11.21 8.55
C GLU A 126 8.48 -12.73 8.72
N VAL A 127 8.91 -13.11 9.89
CA VAL A 127 8.99 -14.53 10.30
C VAL A 127 7.58 -15.10 10.54
N GLU A 128 6.65 -14.29 11.01
CA GLU A 128 5.30 -14.72 11.36
C GLU A 128 4.38 -14.84 10.15
N LYS A 129 3.63 -15.93 10.09
CA LYS A 129 2.59 -16.18 9.10
C LYS A 129 1.23 -16.26 9.76
N HIS A 130 0.22 -15.74 9.07
CA HIS A 130 -1.18 -15.78 9.46
C HIS A 130 -1.87 -16.90 8.68
N PHE A 131 -2.42 -17.86 9.40
CA PHE A 131 -3.24 -18.92 8.85
C PHE A 131 -4.70 -18.67 9.19
N THR A 132 -5.58 -18.74 8.20
CA THR A 132 -7.02 -18.84 8.41
C THR A 132 -7.42 -20.29 8.17
N LEU A 133 -7.93 -20.95 9.20
CA LEU A 133 -8.18 -22.39 9.24
C LEU A 133 -9.65 -22.68 9.55
N PRO A 134 -10.21 -23.81 9.10
CA PRO A 134 -11.48 -24.31 9.62
C PRO A 134 -11.47 -24.55 11.13
N LEU A 135 -12.58 -24.25 11.82
CA LEU A 135 -12.71 -24.39 13.28
C LEU A 135 -12.40 -25.80 13.81
N ARG A 136 -12.56 -26.85 12.98
CA ARG A 136 -12.27 -28.24 13.39
C ARG A 136 -10.82 -28.48 13.82
N TYR A 137 -9.91 -27.59 13.42
CA TYR A 137 -8.47 -27.67 13.80
C TYR A 137 -8.16 -26.95 15.11
N GLN A 138 -9.17 -26.41 15.82
CA GLN A 138 -8.97 -25.66 17.07
C GLN A 138 -8.25 -26.50 18.14
N ALA A 139 -8.64 -27.75 18.33
CA ALA A 139 -8.00 -28.64 19.32
C ALA A 139 -6.53 -28.90 18.96
N LEU A 140 -6.25 -29.19 17.68
CA LEU A 140 -4.90 -29.40 17.18
C LEU A 140 -4.00 -28.20 17.46
N VAL A 141 -4.47 -27.00 17.11
CA VAL A 141 -3.72 -25.75 17.29
C VAL A 141 -3.48 -25.43 18.76
N ALA A 142 -4.44 -25.73 19.64
CA ALA A 142 -4.32 -25.50 21.08
C ALA A 142 -3.26 -26.38 21.76
N GLU A 143 -2.97 -27.56 21.19
CA GLU A 143 -1.96 -28.49 21.69
C GLU A 143 -0.55 -28.23 21.11
N MET A 144 -0.43 -27.33 20.12
CA MET A 144 0.84 -27.08 19.46
C MET A 144 1.69 -26.04 20.20
N GLU A 145 2.92 -26.40 20.52
CA GLU A 145 3.95 -25.46 20.96
C GLU A 145 4.47 -24.60 19.79
N GLY A 146 4.74 -23.32 20.04
CA GLY A 146 5.28 -22.41 19.03
C GLY A 146 4.20 -21.73 18.18
N VAL A 147 2.93 -21.94 18.47
CA VAL A 147 1.83 -21.13 17.97
C VAL A 147 1.75 -19.87 18.82
N GLY A 148 1.76 -18.70 18.17
CA GLY A 148 1.62 -17.41 18.85
C GLY A 148 0.18 -17.07 19.18
N GLN A 149 -0.38 -16.07 18.55
CA GLN A 149 -1.75 -15.65 18.81
C GLN A 149 -2.77 -16.53 18.07
N VAL A 150 -3.84 -16.93 18.77
CA VAL A 150 -4.97 -17.65 18.20
C VAL A 150 -6.25 -16.85 18.46
N VAL A 151 -6.98 -16.54 17.37
CA VAL A 151 -8.26 -15.83 17.43
C VAL A 151 -9.35 -16.70 16.82
N ILE A 152 -10.37 -17.00 17.60
CA ILE A 152 -11.54 -17.77 17.13
C ILE A 152 -12.57 -16.80 16.58
N LYS A 153 -12.91 -16.94 15.30
CA LYS A 153 -13.99 -16.23 14.62
C LYS A 153 -15.21 -17.13 14.49
N PRO A 154 -16.39 -16.59 14.11
CA PRO A 154 -17.61 -17.42 14.01
C PRO A 154 -17.50 -18.59 13.03
N ASP A 155 -16.71 -18.46 11.97
CA ASP A 155 -16.57 -19.41 10.86
C ASP A 155 -15.14 -19.90 10.61
N ALA A 156 -14.15 -19.35 11.32
CA ALA A 156 -12.75 -19.66 11.10
C ALA A 156 -11.89 -19.47 12.35
N LEU A 157 -10.73 -20.10 12.33
CA LEU A 157 -9.65 -19.95 13.30
C LEU A 157 -8.54 -19.16 12.67
N GLN A 158 -8.16 -18.03 13.25
CA GLN A 158 -6.96 -17.29 12.83
C GLN A 158 -5.80 -17.62 13.76
N VAL A 159 -4.68 -18.03 13.18
CA VAL A 159 -3.49 -18.48 13.88
C VAL A 159 -2.28 -17.74 13.37
N VAL A 160 -1.51 -17.15 14.27
CA VAL A 160 -0.22 -16.52 13.98
C VAL A 160 0.89 -17.43 14.46
N THR A 161 1.85 -17.73 13.59
CA THR A 161 2.98 -18.60 13.95
C THR A 161 4.27 -18.16 13.30
N GLY A 162 5.38 -18.25 14.04
CA GLY A 162 6.75 -18.09 13.53
C GLY A 162 7.27 -19.36 12.83
N ASP A 163 6.63 -20.52 13.03
CA ASP A 163 6.98 -21.77 12.36
C ASP A 163 5.82 -22.29 11.50
N ALA A 164 5.65 -21.65 10.37
CA ALA A 164 4.60 -21.99 9.41
C ALA A 164 4.73 -23.42 8.86
N ASN A 165 5.96 -23.91 8.70
CA ASN A 165 6.20 -25.25 8.18
C ASN A 165 5.72 -26.32 9.18
N ARG A 166 6.00 -26.13 10.45
CA ARG A 166 5.55 -27.05 11.51
C ARG A 166 4.02 -27.10 11.59
N LEU A 167 3.37 -25.94 11.57
CA LEU A 167 1.91 -25.88 11.56
C LEU A 167 1.33 -26.56 10.33
N TRP A 168 1.87 -26.29 9.14
CA TRP A 168 1.40 -26.88 7.90
C TRP A 168 1.57 -28.41 7.89
N THR A 169 2.71 -28.92 8.34
CA THR A 169 2.97 -30.36 8.41
C THR A 169 1.94 -31.07 9.31
N ARG A 170 1.64 -30.48 10.48
CA ARG A 170 0.64 -31.05 11.40
C ARG A 170 -0.78 -31.03 10.83
N LEU A 171 -1.15 -29.94 10.12
CA LEU A 171 -2.43 -29.85 9.43
C LEU A 171 -2.56 -30.90 8.32
N GLN A 172 -1.49 -31.17 7.56
CA GLN A 172 -1.48 -32.20 6.53
C GLN A 172 -1.63 -33.62 7.11
N GLU A 173 -0.97 -33.91 8.24
CA GLU A 173 -1.12 -35.19 8.97
C GLU A 173 -2.57 -35.46 9.38
N GLU A 174 -3.33 -34.41 9.72
CA GLU A 174 -4.76 -34.45 10.04
C GLU A 174 -5.67 -34.35 8.80
N GLY A 175 -5.10 -34.47 7.59
CA GLY A 175 -5.84 -34.49 6.33
C GLY A 175 -6.34 -33.13 5.84
N CYS A 176 -5.71 -32.04 6.27
CA CYS A 176 -6.04 -30.70 5.80
C CYS A 176 -5.59 -30.50 4.35
N SER A 177 -6.48 -30.00 3.51
CA SER A 177 -6.13 -29.58 2.16
C SER A 177 -5.72 -28.12 2.14
N ILE A 178 -4.73 -27.78 1.28
CA ILE A 178 -4.31 -26.38 1.05
C ILE A 178 -5.47 -25.51 0.54
N GLN A 179 -6.50 -26.09 -0.07
CA GLN A 179 -7.69 -25.39 -0.55
C GLN A 179 -8.63 -24.95 0.56
N GLU A 180 -8.47 -25.50 1.77
CA GLU A 180 -9.31 -25.19 2.94
C GLU A 180 -8.73 -24.11 3.81
N ILE A 181 -7.53 -23.62 3.50
CA ILE A 181 -6.81 -22.66 4.32
C ILE A 181 -6.40 -21.44 3.51
N GLU A 182 -6.23 -20.33 4.20
CA GLU A 182 -5.59 -19.15 3.68
C GLU A 182 -4.31 -18.90 4.47
N VAL A 183 -3.21 -18.62 3.77
CA VAL A 183 -1.93 -18.27 4.39
C VAL A 183 -1.52 -16.91 3.87
N SER A 184 -1.38 -15.96 4.75
CA SER A 184 -0.92 -14.60 4.43
C SER A 184 0.28 -14.22 5.28
N ASN A 185 1.03 -13.26 4.79
CA ASN A 185 2.02 -12.58 5.61
C ASN A 185 1.29 -11.60 6.54
N ARG A 186 1.97 -11.17 7.58
CA ARG A 186 1.53 -10.03 8.38
C ARG A 186 1.40 -8.81 7.46
N SER A 187 0.46 -7.90 7.75
CA SER A 187 0.36 -6.71 6.92
C SER A 187 1.56 -5.79 7.18
N LEU A 188 2.05 -5.12 6.13
CA LEU A 188 3.08 -4.07 6.26
C LEU A 188 2.71 -3.02 7.31
N LEU A 189 1.42 -2.78 7.50
CA LEU A 189 0.87 -1.87 8.50
C LEU A 189 1.24 -2.29 9.92
N ASP A 190 1.10 -3.57 10.23
CA ASP A 190 1.41 -4.11 11.56
C ASP A 190 2.90 -4.01 11.85
N SER A 191 3.75 -4.31 10.84
CA SER A 191 5.21 -4.18 10.94
C SER A 191 5.67 -2.74 11.15
N ILE A 192 5.03 -1.77 10.50
CA ILE A 192 5.31 -0.35 10.69
C ILE A 192 4.91 0.10 12.10
N PHE A 193 3.71 -0.27 12.56
CA PHE A 193 3.21 0.14 13.87
C PHE A 193 3.97 -0.45 15.05
N GLU A 194 4.51 -1.65 14.97
CA GLU A 194 5.34 -2.20 16.04
C GLU A 194 6.67 -1.46 16.16
N ASN A 195 7.33 -1.20 15.04
CA ASN A 195 8.57 -0.45 15.04
C ASN A 195 8.40 0.99 15.58
N THR A 196 7.22 1.61 15.37
CA THR A 196 6.95 2.93 15.96
C THR A 196 6.72 2.87 17.48
N LYS A 197 6.23 1.76 18.00
CA LYS A 197 6.08 1.55 19.47
C LYS A 197 7.42 1.26 20.16
N GLU A 198 8.36 0.60 19.50
CA GLU A 198 9.68 0.31 20.04
C GLU A 198 10.51 1.59 20.14
N VAL A 199 10.53 2.44 19.11
CA VAL A 199 11.23 3.73 19.11
C VAL A 199 10.67 4.67 20.19
N GLY A 200 9.33 4.72 20.38
CA GLY A 200 8.72 5.53 21.44
C GLY A 200 9.05 5.08 22.87
N ARG A 201 9.42 3.81 23.08
CA ARG A 201 9.87 3.31 24.38
C ARG A 201 11.34 3.62 24.68
N GLU A 202 12.18 3.66 23.65
CA GLU A 202 13.60 4.03 23.83
C GLU A 202 13.76 5.52 24.19
N ASP A 203 12.93 6.40 23.61
CA ASP A 203 12.94 7.83 23.93
C ASP A 203 12.46 8.12 25.35
N GLU A 204 11.44 7.44 25.86
CA GLU A 204 10.97 7.57 27.25
C GLU A 204 12.00 7.08 28.28
N THR A 205 12.80 6.08 27.94
CA THR A 205 13.88 5.59 28.82
C THR A 205 15.10 6.52 28.86
N HIS A 206 15.39 7.23 27.79
CA HIS A 206 16.46 8.23 27.75
C HIS A 206 16.12 9.54 28.49
N GLU A 207 14.87 10.01 28.41
CA GLU A 207 14.44 11.21 29.17
C GLU A 207 14.38 10.97 30.69
N SER A 208 14.03 9.75 31.11
CA SER A 208 14.00 9.41 32.54
C SER A 208 15.40 9.30 33.16
N SER A 209 16.44 8.97 32.37
CA SER A 209 17.84 8.87 32.84
C SER A 209 18.56 10.21 32.94
N GLN A 210 18.03 11.29 32.37
CA GLN A 210 18.62 12.64 32.45
C GLN A 210 18.01 13.53 33.56
N ARG A 211 16.97 13.04 34.25
CA ARG A 211 16.28 13.74 35.36
C ARG A 211 16.55 13.14 36.76
N GLY A 212 17.50 12.23 36.89
CA GLY A 212 17.94 11.61 38.13
C GLY A 212 19.22 12.25 38.72
#